data_b4780bd7e1f9d7ed071fd9f00c802b4d
#
_entry.id   b4780bd7e1f9d7ed071fd9f00c802b4d
#
_cell.length_a   1.000
_cell.length_b   1.000
_cell.length_c   1.000
_cell.angle_alpha   90.00
_cell.angle_beta   90.00
_cell.angle_gamma   90.00
#
_symmetry.space_group_name_H-M   'P 1'
#
loop_
_entity.id
_entity.type
_entity.pdbx_description
1 polymer ?
#
loop_
_entity_poly.entity_id
_entity_poly.type
_entity_poly.pdbx_seq_one_letter_code
_entity_poly.pdbx_strand_id
1 'polypeptide(L)'
;MPDNLQRISADVLIPGVGKPLESATAIIRDGVIDWVGPTSDAPATHEDTRTFQVPVLMPGMWDCHVHLTGLRGTNLDLAMQVPVPVAAARAADDAARALDAGFTTVREVGGYGVYLSRVIAEGQARGPHVYAAGDLISPTGGHADLHSYSLGCVADYAARDGWLHTCDGEAECLRAVRLQLRKGARLIKVCASGGVLTEFDDPMHQQFSDHELRVIVEEAARAERIVAAHCHGKAGIMAALKAGVRTIEHGTFLDEEAAQAMKDHDAILVATRFVKVRMHEHGQRNGMAGYAWKKLLETADRHREAIALAIRAGVTVACGTDTLTSGPDSALAWGLHGLEPGLLVEAGMTPLQAIEAATATGPLTLGPQAPRAGRLKTGWDADLCALSRNPLEDIGILSEPDNVTHVWKSGRLEKQPA
;
A
#
# COMPACT_ATOMS: atom_id res chain seq x y z
N MET A 1 -14.43 -29.92 -11.72
CA MET A 1 -15.21 -28.73 -12.16
C MET A 1 -14.73 -28.42 -13.55
N PRO A 2 -15.58 -27.94 -14.49
CA PRO A 2 -15.08 -27.54 -15.80
C PRO A 2 -14.00 -26.47 -15.59
N ASP A 3 -12.91 -26.54 -16.36
CA ASP A 3 -11.82 -25.59 -16.34
C ASP A 3 -12.41 -24.17 -16.38
N ASN A 4 -12.07 -23.32 -15.40
CA ASN A 4 -12.54 -21.94 -15.33
C ASN A 4 -11.74 -21.09 -16.33
N LEU A 5 -11.98 -21.37 -17.62
CA LEU A 5 -11.30 -20.72 -18.74
C LEU A 5 -12.01 -19.43 -19.12
N GLN A 6 -11.26 -18.34 -19.15
CA GLN A 6 -11.75 -17.03 -19.58
C GLN A 6 -10.83 -16.45 -20.64
N ARG A 7 -11.40 -15.77 -21.63
CA ARG A 7 -10.69 -15.04 -22.67
C ARG A 7 -11.05 -13.56 -22.57
N ILE A 8 -10.05 -12.71 -22.42
CA ILE A 8 -10.22 -11.25 -22.32
C ILE A 8 -9.44 -10.62 -23.46
N SER A 9 -10.15 -10.05 -24.43
CA SER A 9 -9.57 -9.29 -25.54
C SER A 9 -9.67 -7.79 -25.24
N ALA A 10 -8.61 -7.05 -25.52
CA ALA A 10 -8.50 -5.63 -25.24
C ALA A 10 -8.00 -4.86 -26.46
N ASP A 11 -8.51 -3.63 -26.64
CA ASP A 11 -7.98 -2.75 -27.70
C ASP A 11 -6.55 -2.32 -27.33
N VAL A 12 -6.28 -2.04 -26.04
CA VAL A 12 -4.96 -1.78 -25.48
C VAL A 12 -4.70 -2.68 -24.27
N LEU A 13 -3.57 -3.38 -24.25
CA LEU A 13 -3.11 -4.16 -23.12
C LEU A 13 -1.83 -3.52 -22.57
N ILE A 14 -1.86 -3.12 -21.28
CA ILE A 14 -0.72 -2.57 -20.55
C ILE A 14 -0.14 -3.69 -19.69
N PRO A 15 1.09 -4.18 -19.97
CA PRO A 15 1.59 -5.41 -19.32
C PRO A 15 2.10 -5.24 -17.88
N GLY A 16 2.12 -4.02 -17.34
CA GLY A 16 2.74 -3.67 -16.05
C GLY A 16 4.23 -3.33 -16.19
N VAL A 17 4.96 -4.02 -17.06
CA VAL A 17 6.36 -3.70 -17.43
C VAL A 17 6.52 -3.87 -18.93
N GLY A 18 7.18 -2.90 -19.55
CA GLY A 18 7.42 -2.92 -20.98
C GLY A 18 6.36 -2.12 -21.76
N LYS A 19 6.37 -2.29 -23.08
CA LYS A 19 5.50 -1.51 -23.97
C LYS A 19 4.08 -2.07 -23.99
N PRO A 20 3.06 -1.21 -24.05
CA PRO A 20 1.69 -1.63 -24.29
C PRO A 20 1.55 -2.34 -25.65
N LEU A 21 0.55 -3.24 -25.73
CA LEU A 21 0.19 -3.97 -26.95
C LEU A 21 -1.18 -3.48 -27.41
N GLU A 22 -1.31 -3.21 -28.70
CA GLU A 22 -2.61 -2.97 -29.34
C GLU A 22 -3.23 -4.29 -29.76
N SER A 23 -4.56 -4.39 -29.68
CA SER A 23 -5.33 -5.57 -30.08
C SER A 23 -4.75 -6.86 -29.47
N ALA A 24 -4.76 -6.95 -28.15
CA ALA A 24 -4.16 -8.05 -27.41
C ALA A 24 -5.18 -8.86 -26.62
N THR A 25 -4.84 -10.09 -26.31
CA THR A 25 -5.70 -11.03 -25.56
C THR A 25 -4.92 -11.61 -24.39
N ALA A 26 -5.60 -11.79 -23.25
CA ALA A 26 -5.17 -12.62 -22.14
C ALA A 26 -6.15 -13.81 -21.98
N ILE A 27 -5.61 -14.99 -21.75
CA ILE A 27 -6.40 -16.20 -21.42
C ILE A 27 -6.08 -16.57 -19.99
N ILE A 28 -7.12 -16.74 -19.18
CA ILE A 28 -7.02 -17.11 -17.77
C ILE A 28 -7.52 -18.56 -17.62
N ARG A 29 -6.77 -19.38 -16.89
CA ARG A 29 -7.15 -20.72 -16.48
C ARG A 29 -6.88 -20.91 -15.00
N ASP A 30 -7.89 -21.27 -14.23
CA ASP A 30 -7.76 -21.62 -12.80
C ASP A 30 -7.00 -20.60 -11.95
N GLY A 31 -7.25 -19.31 -12.19
CA GLY A 31 -6.65 -18.23 -11.43
C GLY A 31 -5.28 -17.75 -11.91
N VAL A 32 -4.75 -18.33 -12.99
CA VAL A 32 -3.44 -18.01 -13.56
C VAL A 32 -3.60 -17.53 -15.00
N ILE A 33 -2.72 -16.63 -15.44
CA ILE A 33 -2.60 -16.23 -16.84
C ILE A 33 -1.97 -17.39 -17.62
N ASP A 34 -2.78 -18.09 -18.42
CA ASP A 34 -2.36 -19.22 -19.24
C ASP A 34 -1.62 -18.75 -20.51
N TRP A 35 -2.11 -17.65 -21.10
CA TRP A 35 -1.51 -17.04 -22.27
C TRP A 35 -1.77 -15.52 -22.33
N VAL A 36 -0.84 -14.75 -22.90
CA VAL A 36 -1.01 -13.31 -23.16
C VAL A 36 -0.16 -12.89 -24.36
N GLY A 37 -0.75 -12.13 -25.30
CA GLY A 37 -0.06 -11.64 -26.49
C GLY A 37 -1.02 -10.98 -27.50
N PRO A 38 -0.53 -10.72 -28.76
CA PRO A 38 -1.38 -10.18 -29.82
C PRO A 38 -2.59 -11.08 -30.09
N THR A 39 -3.78 -10.50 -30.30
CA THR A 39 -5.01 -11.26 -30.53
C THR A 39 -4.91 -12.20 -31.74
N SER A 40 -4.12 -11.82 -32.78
CA SER A 40 -3.87 -12.65 -33.97
C SER A 40 -3.23 -14.00 -33.64
N ASP A 41 -2.42 -14.04 -32.58
CA ASP A 41 -1.62 -15.20 -32.20
C ASP A 41 -2.26 -16.01 -31.06
N ALA A 42 -3.43 -15.53 -30.58
CA ALA A 42 -4.10 -16.14 -29.43
C ALA A 42 -4.61 -17.54 -29.76
N PRO A 43 -4.37 -18.54 -28.90
CA PRO A 43 -4.89 -19.89 -29.06
C PRO A 43 -6.42 -19.86 -29.19
N ALA A 44 -6.96 -20.81 -30.00
CA ALA A 44 -8.38 -21.04 -30.03
C ALA A 44 -8.88 -21.51 -28.66
N THR A 45 -10.05 -21.04 -28.27
CA THR A 45 -10.72 -21.48 -27.04
C THR A 45 -12.01 -22.23 -27.38
N HIS A 46 -12.53 -23.02 -26.45
CA HIS A 46 -13.78 -23.76 -26.63
C HIS A 46 -14.99 -22.81 -26.71
N GLU A 47 -16.10 -23.26 -27.31
CA GLU A 47 -17.34 -22.46 -27.43
C GLU A 47 -17.88 -22.02 -26.05
N ASP A 48 -17.72 -22.83 -25.03
CA ASP A 48 -18.14 -22.56 -23.65
C ASP A 48 -17.20 -21.59 -22.88
N THR A 49 -16.13 -21.10 -23.50
CA THR A 49 -15.20 -20.18 -22.85
C THR A 49 -15.86 -18.83 -22.60
N ARG A 50 -15.86 -18.38 -21.34
CA ARG A 50 -16.36 -17.03 -21.01
C ARG A 50 -15.46 -15.97 -21.65
N THR A 51 -16.06 -15.14 -22.52
CA THR A 51 -15.31 -14.15 -23.31
C THR A 51 -15.69 -12.73 -22.92
N PHE A 52 -14.68 -11.85 -22.83
CA PHE A 52 -14.82 -10.43 -22.54
C PHE A 52 -14.13 -9.62 -23.64
N GLN A 53 -14.74 -8.50 -24.00
CA GLN A 53 -14.13 -7.46 -24.83
C GLN A 53 -14.07 -6.17 -24.02
N VAL A 54 -12.88 -5.59 -23.86
CA VAL A 54 -12.65 -4.40 -23.04
C VAL A 54 -11.79 -3.38 -23.77
N PRO A 55 -11.96 -2.07 -23.53
CA PRO A 55 -11.11 -1.06 -24.17
C PRO A 55 -9.64 -1.18 -23.70
N VAL A 56 -9.43 -1.31 -22.39
CA VAL A 56 -8.07 -1.44 -21.82
C VAL A 56 -8.02 -2.55 -20.79
N LEU A 57 -6.97 -3.36 -20.85
CA LEU A 57 -6.66 -4.39 -19.85
C LEU A 57 -5.28 -4.11 -19.25
N MET A 58 -5.17 -4.15 -17.93
CA MET A 58 -3.91 -4.01 -17.19
C MET A 58 -3.87 -4.92 -15.97
N PRO A 59 -2.71 -5.11 -15.33
CA PRO A 59 -2.65 -5.80 -14.04
C PRO A 59 -3.51 -5.08 -13.01
N GLY A 60 -4.09 -5.82 -12.08
CA GLY A 60 -4.70 -5.24 -10.90
C GLY A 60 -3.71 -4.38 -10.13
N MET A 61 -4.17 -3.23 -9.67
CA MET A 61 -3.31 -2.25 -8.98
C MET A 61 -2.97 -2.68 -7.56
N TRP A 62 -1.83 -2.16 -7.10
CA TRP A 62 -1.31 -2.30 -5.75
C TRP A 62 -1.30 -0.97 -5.03
N ASP A 63 -1.78 -0.94 -3.80
CA ASP A 63 -1.50 0.12 -2.85
C ASP A 63 -0.56 -0.42 -1.76
N CYS A 64 0.67 0.09 -1.74
CA CYS A 64 1.72 -0.42 -0.87
C CYS A 64 1.75 0.22 0.53
N HIS A 65 0.79 1.11 0.84
CA HIS A 65 0.70 1.75 2.14
C HIS A 65 -0.72 2.13 2.49
N VAL A 66 -1.39 1.27 3.25
CA VAL A 66 -2.75 1.51 3.74
C VAL A 66 -2.89 1.10 5.21
N HIS A 67 -3.96 1.56 5.84
CA HIS A 67 -4.31 1.26 7.23
C HIS A 67 -5.78 0.86 7.37
N LEU A 68 -6.05 -0.43 7.52
CA LEU A 68 -7.39 -0.99 7.74
C LEU A 68 -7.82 -0.84 9.22
N THR A 69 -8.02 0.40 9.66
CA THR A 69 -8.25 0.75 11.07
C THR A 69 -9.72 0.87 11.44
N GLY A 70 -10.61 1.09 10.49
CA GLY A 70 -12.03 1.39 10.76
C GLY A 70 -12.28 2.74 11.44
N LEU A 71 -11.28 3.64 11.49
CA LEU A 71 -11.42 4.98 12.07
C LEU A 71 -12.17 5.92 11.12
N ARG A 72 -12.94 6.87 11.67
CA ARG A 72 -13.67 7.88 10.89
C ARG A 72 -13.03 9.27 10.93
N GLY A 73 -11.80 9.37 11.38
CA GLY A 73 -11.05 10.62 11.46
C GLY A 73 -9.57 10.36 11.59
N THR A 74 -8.78 11.42 11.42
CA THR A 74 -7.30 11.36 11.43
C THR A 74 -6.69 11.49 12.84
N ASN A 75 -7.51 11.69 13.88
CA ASN A 75 -7.04 11.64 15.26
C ASN A 75 -6.81 10.18 15.69
N LEU A 76 -5.56 9.81 15.94
CA LEU A 76 -5.18 8.46 16.33
C LEU A 76 -5.75 8.03 17.69
N ASP A 77 -6.10 8.96 18.57
CA ASP A 77 -6.76 8.67 19.85
C ASP A 77 -8.08 7.91 19.68
N LEU A 78 -8.74 8.05 18.52
CA LEU A 78 -9.94 7.31 18.18
C LEU A 78 -9.70 5.78 18.16
N ALA A 79 -8.45 5.32 18.02
CA ALA A 79 -8.11 3.90 18.10
C ALA A 79 -8.51 3.28 19.44
N MET A 80 -8.40 4.04 20.53
CA MET A 80 -8.80 3.60 21.87
C MET A 80 -10.31 3.70 22.13
N GLN A 81 -11.03 4.45 21.31
CA GLN A 81 -12.44 4.79 21.53
C GLN A 81 -13.40 3.96 20.67
N VAL A 82 -12.91 3.41 19.55
CA VAL A 82 -13.73 2.62 18.63
C VAL A 82 -13.67 1.14 19.02
N PRO A 83 -14.81 0.50 19.35
CA PRO A 83 -14.82 -0.93 19.63
C PRO A 83 -14.30 -1.75 18.43
N VAL A 84 -13.43 -2.73 18.68
CA VAL A 84 -12.81 -3.57 17.64
C VAL A 84 -13.82 -4.17 16.65
N PRO A 85 -15.00 -4.71 17.08
CA PRO A 85 -16.00 -5.23 16.13
C PRO A 85 -16.55 -4.16 15.17
N VAL A 86 -16.68 -2.91 15.63
CA VAL A 86 -17.13 -1.79 14.78
C VAL A 86 -16.03 -1.40 13.79
N ALA A 87 -14.81 -1.34 14.26
CA ALA A 87 -13.62 -1.07 13.40
C ALA A 87 -13.47 -2.15 12.32
N ALA A 88 -13.56 -3.42 12.70
CA ALA A 88 -13.45 -4.55 11.78
C ALA A 88 -14.55 -4.55 10.70
N ALA A 89 -15.80 -4.26 11.07
CA ALA A 89 -16.90 -4.18 10.12
C ALA A 89 -16.70 -3.05 9.09
N ARG A 90 -16.21 -1.89 9.54
CA ARG A 90 -15.87 -0.76 8.64
C ARG A 90 -14.69 -1.10 7.74
N ALA A 91 -13.63 -1.71 8.29
CA ALA A 91 -12.45 -2.11 7.52
C ALA A 91 -12.79 -3.13 6.41
N ALA A 92 -13.82 -3.98 6.61
CA ALA A 92 -14.28 -4.90 5.57
C ALA A 92 -14.97 -4.15 4.40
N ASP A 93 -15.78 -3.12 4.67
CA ASP A 93 -16.35 -2.25 3.63
C ASP A 93 -15.26 -1.45 2.90
N ASP A 94 -14.27 -0.93 3.64
CA ASP A 94 -13.13 -0.21 3.10
C ASP A 94 -12.32 -1.09 2.12
N ALA A 95 -12.05 -2.33 2.50
CA ALA A 95 -11.36 -3.29 1.63
C ALA A 95 -12.14 -3.58 0.34
N ALA A 96 -13.48 -3.71 0.42
CA ALA A 96 -14.32 -3.89 -0.77
C ALA A 96 -14.25 -2.68 -1.71
N ARG A 97 -14.22 -1.45 -1.17
CA ARG A 97 -14.07 -0.20 -1.96
C ARG A 97 -12.73 -0.14 -2.70
N ALA A 98 -11.62 -0.58 -2.07
CA ALA A 98 -10.32 -0.67 -2.73
C ALA A 98 -10.38 -1.62 -3.93
N LEU A 99 -11.00 -2.80 -3.75
CA LEU A 99 -11.17 -3.78 -4.83
C LEU A 99 -12.01 -3.21 -5.98
N ASP A 100 -13.11 -2.53 -5.68
CA ASP A 100 -13.98 -1.89 -6.67
C ASP A 100 -13.27 -0.76 -7.44
N ALA A 101 -12.27 -0.14 -6.85
CA ALA A 101 -11.39 0.84 -7.51
C ALA A 101 -10.23 0.19 -8.31
N GLY A 102 -10.22 -1.14 -8.47
CA GLY A 102 -9.20 -1.85 -9.26
C GLY A 102 -7.93 -2.23 -8.50
N PHE A 103 -7.87 -1.95 -7.19
CA PHE A 103 -6.75 -2.37 -6.34
C PHE A 103 -6.97 -3.80 -5.88
N THR A 104 -6.38 -4.75 -6.61
CA THR A 104 -6.48 -6.18 -6.30
C THR A 104 -5.61 -6.61 -5.15
N THR A 105 -4.64 -5.78 -4.76
CA THR A 105 -3.73 -6.04 -3.66
C THR A 105 -3.44 -4.76 -2.86
N VAL A 106 -3.39 -4.91 -1.54
CA VAL A 106 -2.93 -3.86 -0.62
C VAL A 106 -1.86 -4.41 0.33
N ARG A 107 -0.84 -3.58 0.59
CA ARG A 107 0.13 -3.80 1.66
C ARG A 107 -0.27 -2.92 2.85
N GLU A 108 -0.79 -3.56 3.87
CA GLU A 108 -1.26 -2.89 5.07
C GLU A 108 -0.14 -2.78 6.09
N VAL A 109 0.11 -1.56 6.56
CA VAL A 109 1.29 -1.23 7.38
C VAL A 109 0.92 -0.74 8.79
N GLY A 110 -0.13 -1.27 9.33
CA GLY A 110 -0.65 -1.02 10.67
C GLY A 110 -2.18 -0.95 10.67
N GLY A 111 -2.84 -1.90 11.36
CA GLY A 111 -4.30 -2.01 11.40
C GLY A 111 -4.76 -3.44 11.63
N TYR A 112 -5.99 -3.73 11.24
CA TYR A 112 -6.62 -5.04 11.41
C TYR A 112 -6.44 -5.99 10.22
N GLY A 113 -5.58 -5.64 9.27
CA GLY A 113 -5.35 -6.40 8.02
C GLY A 113 -4.92 -7.83 8.24
N VAL A 114 -4.15 -8.14 9.28
CA VAL A 114 -3.75 -9.53 9.62
C VAL A 114 -4.96 -10.44 9.90
N TYR A 115 -6.04 -9.90 10.43
CA TYR A 115 -7.29 -10.63 10.70
C TYR A 115 -8.21 -10.63 9.47
N LEU A 116 -8.37 -9.46 8.84
CA LEU A 116 -9.24 -9.31 7.68
C LEU A 116 -8.76 -10.12 6.47
N SER A 117 -7.45 -10.27 6.29
CA SER A 117 -6.86 -11.11 5.23
C SER A 117 -7.38 -12.54 5.26
N ARG A 118 -7.61 -13.12 6.44
CA ARG A 118 -8.17 -14.46 6.61
C ARG A 118 -9.62 -14.52 6.15
N VAL A 119 -10.43 -13.57 6.62
CA VAL A 119 -11.87 -13.50 6.28
C VAL A 119 -12.09 -13.32 4.77
N ILE A 120 -11.22 -12.52 4.12
CA ILE A 120 -11.23 -12.35 2.66
C ILE A 120 -10.78 -13.65 1.96
N ALA A 121 -9.72 -14.31 2.45
CA ALA A 121 -9.24 -15.56 1.86
C ALA A 121 -10.26 -16.71 1.99
N GLU A 122 -11.04 -16.73 3.06
CA GLU A 122 -12.15 -17.65 3.29
C GLU A 122 -13.38 -17.34 2.42
N GLY A 123 -13.39 -16.20 1.70
CA GLY A 123 -14.52 -15.75 0.88
C GLY A 123 -15.69 -15.20 1.68
N GLN A 124 -15.52 -14.91 2.96
CA GLN A 124 -16.57 -14.37 3.84
C GLN A 124 -16.70 -12.84 3.74
N ALA A 125 -15.66 -12.15 3.21
CA ALA A 125 -15.69 -10.74 2.87
C ALA A 125 -15.09 -10.50 1.49
N ARG A 126 -15.61 -9.50 0.77
CA ARG A 126 -14.98 -8.99 -0.47
C ARG A 126 -13.81 -8.10 -0.11
N GLY A 127 -12.75 -8.17 -0.87
CA GLY A 127 -11.58 -7.30 -0.71
C GLY A 127 -10.39 -7.77 -1.53
N PRO A 128 -9.32 -6.96 -1.59
CA PRO A 128 -8.08 -7.30 -2.27
C PRO A 128 -7.31 -8.42 -1.53
N HIS A 129 -6.21 -8.87 -2.11
CA HIS A 129 -5.19 -9.57 -1.34
C HIS A 129 -4.61 -8.58 -0.31
N VAL A 130 -4.53 -8.97 0.96
CA VAL A 130 -4.00 -8.12 2.03
C VAL A 130 -2.72 -8.73 2.58
N TYR A 131 -1.61 -8.02 2.37
CA TYR A 131 -0.30 -8.34 2.95
C TYR A 131 -0.05 -7.39 4.13
N ALA A 132 -0.32 -7.86 5.34
CA ALA A 132 -0.37 -7.03 6.52
C ALA A 132 0.89 -7.13 7.40
N ALA A 133 1.26 -6.00 8.02
CA ALA A 133 2.35 -5.92 9.00
C ALA A 133 1.89 -6.27 10.44
N GLY A 134 0.59 -6.21 10.71
CA GLY A 134 0.07 -6.22 12.06
C GLY A 134 0.19 -4.85 12.72
N ASP A 135 0.82 -4.77 13.88
CA ASP A 135 0.94 -3.51 14.60
C ASP A 135 2.00 -2.59 13.99
N LEU A 136 1.76 -1.29 14.05
CA LEU A 136 2.78 -0.26 13.84
C LEU A 136 3.64 -0.16 15.10
N ILE A 137 4.95 -0.31 14.97
CA ILE A 137 5.90 -0.39 16.09
C ILE A 137 6.72 0.89 16.17
N SER A 138 6.79 1.52 17.35
CA SER A 138 7.68 2.64 17.66
C SER A 138 8.29 2.52 19.06
N PRO A 139 9.31 3.32 19.40
CA PRO A 139 9.71 3.46 20.81
C PRO A 139 8.64 4.21 21.61
N THR A 140 8.70 4.10 22.93
CA THR A 140 7.90 4.93 23.85
C THR A 140 8.11 6.41 23.54
N GLY A 141 7.04 7.19 23.47
CA GLY A 141 7.04 8.60 23.03
C GLY A 141 7.17 8.78 21.53
N GLY A 142 7.15 7.71 20.74
CA GLY A 142 7.24 7.73 19.29
C GLY A 142 5.91 7.79 18.57
N HIS A 143 5.93 7.63 17.24
CA HIS A 143 4.77 7.85 16.36
C HIS A 143 3.66 6.80 16.50
N ALA A 144 3.91 5.64 17.10
CA ALA A 144 2.88 4.65 17.44
C ALA A 144 2.49 4.69 18.93
N ASP A 145 2.88 5.72 19.66
CA ASP A 145 2.45 5.96 21.05
C ASP A 145 1.28 6.97 21.07
N LEU A 146 0.26 6.68 21.84
CA LEU A 146 -0.90 7.57 22.01
C LEU A 146 -0.67 8.50 23.18
N HIS A 147 -0.05 9.64 22.93
CA HIS A 147 0.44 10.58 23.94
C HIS A 147 -0.67 11.15 24.86
N SER A 148 -1.93 11.09 24.44
CA SER A 148 -3.09 11.53 25.23
C SER A 148 -3.51 10.54 26.33
N TYR A 149 -2.94 9.33 26.34
CA TYR A 149 -3.28 8.27 27.28
C TYR A 149 -2.09 7.91 28.17
N SER A 150 -2.36 7.34 29.35
CA SER A 150 -1.29 6.80 30.18
C SER A 150 -0.62 5.60 29.51
N LEU A 151 0.67 5.40 29.78
CA LEU A 151 1.44 4.26 29.23
C LEU A 151 0.76 2.91 29.52
N GLY A 152 0.15 2.76 30.70
CA GLY A 152 -0.58 1.53 31.04
C GLY A 152 -1.79 1.29 30.12
N CYS A 153 -2.52 2.33 29.73
CA CYS A 153 -3.63 2.21 28.77
C CYS A 153 -3.13 1.83 27.38
N VAL A 154 -2.02 2.42 26.92
CA VAL A 154 -1.43 2.11 25.61
C VAL A 154 -0.93 0.66 25.56
N ALA A 155 -0.23 0.21 26.63
CA ALA A 155 0.24 -1.16 26.76
C ALA A 155 -0.93 -2.17 26.80
N ASP A 156 -2.01 -1.85 27.52
CA ASP A 156 -3.21 -2.68 27.59
C ASP A 156 -3.95 -2.77 26.24
N TYR A 157 -4.00 -1.65 25.51
CA TYR A 157 -4.54 -1.62 24.13
C TYR A 157 -3.73 -2.52 23.19
N ALA A 158 -2.40 -2.40 23.19
CA ALA A 158 -1.53 -3.25 22.38
C ALA A 158 -1.67 -4.74 22.72
N ALA A 159 -1.89 -5.08 24.00
CA ALA A 159 -2.07 -6.45 24.47
C ALA A 159 -3.43 -7.05 24.11
N ARG A 160 -4.44 -6.22 23.78
CA ARG A 160 -5.83 -6.63 23.48
C ARG A 160 -6.22 -6.40 22.02
N ASP A 161 -5.39 -6.83 21.07
CA ASP A 161 -5.62 -6.70 19.63
C ASP A 161 -5.60 -5.25 19.10
N GLY A 162 -4.91 -4.34 19.80
CA GLY A 162 -4.53 -3.03 19.24
C GLY A 162 -3.59 -3.18 18.05
N TRP A 163 -3.45 -2.11 17.28
CA TRP A 163 -2.57 -2.05 16.11
C TRP A 163 -1.44 -1.02 16.26
N LEU A 164 -1.28 -0.43 17.44
CA LEU A 164 -0.17 0.44 17.84
C LEU A 164 0.61 -0.25 18.95
N HIS A 165 1.94 -0.32 18.84
CA HIS A 165 2.78 -1.07 19.75
C HIS A 165 4.07 -0.30 20.07
N THR A 166 4.33 -0.07 21.35
CA THR A 166 5.60 0.53 21.79
C THR A 166 6.56 -0.54 22.31
N CYS A 167 7.85 -0.38 22.05
CA CYS A 167 8.92 -1.24 22.58
C CYS A 167 10.23 -0.50 22.68
N ASP A 168 10.99 -0.76 23.74
CA ASP A 168 12.27 -0.12 24.06
C ASP A 168 13.34 -1.18 24.34
N GLY A 169 14.51 -0.98 23.75
CA GLY A 169 15.64 -1.88 23.89
C GLY A 169 15.51 -3.19 23.13
N GLU A 170 16.59 -3.96 23.06
CA GLU A 170 16.71 -5.18 22.26
C GLU A 170 15.63 -6.23 22.57
N ALA A 171 15.42 -6.52 23.86
CA ALA A 171 14.53 -7.61 24.27
C ALA A 171 13.07 -7.35 23.89
N GLU A 172 12.60 -6.10 24.05
CA GLU A 172 11.24 -5.74 23.69
C GLU A 172 11.07 -5.64 22.17
N CYS A 173 12.06 -5.12 21.43
CA CYS A 173 12.07 -5.10 19.97
C CYS A 173 11.96 -6.52 19.39
N LEU A 174 12.76 -7.49 19.89
CA LEU A 174 12.63 -8.90 19.50
C LEU A 174 11.23 -9.45 19.78
N ARG A 175 10.69 -9.16 20.96
CA ARG A 175 9.34 -9.60 21.35
C ARG A 175 8.28 -9.00 20.44
N ALA A 176 8.38 -7.70 20.12
CA ALA A 176 7.44 -7.00 19.24
C ALA A 176 7.40 -7.65 17.84
N VAL A 177 8.56 -7.90 17.22
CA VAL A 177 8.65 -8.60 15.93
C VAL A 177 8.01 -9.99 16.00
N ARG A 178 8.38 -10.80 17.00
CA ARG A 178 7.84 -12.17 17.17
C ARG A 178 6.33 -12.17 17.39
N LEU A 179 5.79 -11.14 18.04
CA LEU A 179 4.35 -10.98 18.21
C LEU A 179 3.66 -10.76 16.86
N GLN A 180 4.20 -9.92 15.97
CA GLN A 180 3.66 -9.73 14.64
C GLN A 180 3.75 -11.02 13.80
N LEU A 181 4.87 -11.73 13.86
CA LEU A 181 5.03 -13.03 13.20
C LEU A 181 3.98 -14.05 13.70
N ARG A 182 3.72 -14.09 15.02
CA ARG A 182 2.65 -14.92 15.60
C ARG A 182 1.26 -14.55 15.09
N LYS A 183 0.97 -13.25 14.87
CA LYS A 183 -0.29 -12.77 14.28
C LYS A 183 -0.43 -13.18 12.80
N GLY A 184 0.69 -13.57 12.13
CA GLY A 184 0.72 -13.94 10.72
C GLY A 184 1.15 -12.81 9.79
N ALA A 185 1.87 -11.82 10.32
CA ALA A 185 2.39 -10.70 9.54
C ALA A 185 3.27 -11.16 8.36
N ARG A 186 3.14 -10.45 7.24
CA ARG A 186 3.88 -10.71 5.99
C ARG A 186 5.06 -9.76 5.80
N LEU A 187 5.14 -8.75 6.62
CA LEU A 187 6.23 -7.77 6.75
C LEU A 187 6.19 -7.21 8.19
N ILE A 188 7.18 -6.43 8.55
CA ILE A 188 7.20 -5.68 9.81
C ILE A 188 7.16 -4.18 9.49
N LYS A 189 6.41 -3.40 10.27
CA LYS A 189 6.36 -1.93 10.14
C LYS A 189 6.87 -1.26 11.39
N VAL A 190 7.81 -0.33 11.21
CA VAL A 190 8.39 0.49 12.29
C VAL A 190 8.27 1.98 11.98
N CYS A 191 8.37 2.81 13.01
CA CYS A 191 8.57 4.25 12.90
C CYS A 191 10.05 4.57 13.17
N ALA A 192 10.80 4.92 12.13
CA ALA A 192 12.20 5.30 12.26
C ALA A 192 12.38 6.83 12.43
N SER A 193 11.33 7.62 12.21
CA SER A 193 11.26 9.02 12.60
C SER A 193 9.91 9.36 13.22
N GLY A 194 9.80 10.52 13.85
CA GLY A 194 8.54 11.06 14.30
C GLY A 194 7.59 11.34 13.13
N GLY A 195 6.31 11.60 13.43
CA GLY A 195 5.25 11.74 12.44
C GLY A 195 4.44 13.05 12.55
N VAL A 196 3.47 13.17 11.65
CA VAL A 196 2.59 14.34 11.56
C VAL A 196 1.38 14.24 12.49
N LEU A 197 0.83 13.04 12.68
CA LEU A 197 -0.42 12.82 13.40
C LEU A 197 -0.28 12.65 14.91
N THR A 198 0.92 12.63 15.46
CA THR A 198 1.23 12.57 16.89
C THR A 198 1.73 13.90 17.42
N GLU A 199 1.51 14.21 18.69
CA GLU A 199 1.72 15.57 19.23
C GLU A 199 3.18 15.87 19.55
N PHE A 200 3.83 15.03 20.38
CA PHE A 200 5.11 15.35 21.04
C PHE A 200 6.34 14.85 20.28
N ASP A 201 6.18 14.01 19.27
CA ASP A 201 7.29 13.60 18.41
C ASP A 201 7.57 14.61 17.30
N ASP A 202 8.78 14.60 16.76
CA ASP A 202 9.19 15.50 15.68
C ASP A 202 9.51 14.69 14.42
N PRO A 203 8.87 15.01 13.26
CA PRO A 203 9.15 14.34 11.99
C PRO A 203 10.64 14.33 11.58
N MET A 204 11.43 15.28 12.05
CA MET A 204 12.86 15.37 11.73
C MET A 204 13.74 14.44 12.55
N HIS A 205 13.28 14.00 13.73
CA HIS A 205 14.10 13.25 14.67
C HIS A 205 14.00 11.75 14.41
N GLN A 206 15.16 11.07 14.40
CA GLN A 206 15.24 9.61 14.43
C GLN A 206 14.55 9.09 15.69
N GLN A 207 13.72 8.08 15.52
CA GLN A 207 13.19 7.24 16.60
C GLN A 207 14.04 5.99 16.69
N PHE A 208 13.88 5.05 17.49
CA PHE A 208 14.77 3.90 17.63
C PHE A 208 16.26 4.21 17.43
N SER A 209 17.10 3.65 18.23
CA SER A 209 18.55 3.67 18.01
C SER A 209 18.92 2.79 16.80
N ASP A 210 20.14 3.01 16.24
CA ASP A 210 20.69 2.16 15.18
C ASP A 210 20.74 0.68 15.59
N HIS A 211 20.93 0.40 16.89
CA HIS A 211 20.98 -0.96 17.41
C HIS A 211 19.61 -1.63 17.40
N GLU A 212 18.58 -0.94 17.88
CA GLU A 212 17.20 -1.45 17.89
C GLU A 212 16.68 -1.71 16.46
N LEU A 213 16.90 -0.76 15.53
CA LEU A 213 16.53 -0.96 14.11
C LEU A 213 17.21 -2.20 13.52
N ARG A 214 18.50 -2.40 13.80
CA ARG A 214 19.23 -3.59 13.32
C ARG A 214 18.64 -4.87 13.90
N VAL A 215 18.37 -4.91 15.21
CA VAL A 215 17.77 -6.07 15.88
C VAL A 215 16.41 -6.42 15.27
N ILE A 216 15.58 -5.42 15.00
CA ILE A 216 14.27 -5.61 14.36
C ILE A 216 14.42 -6.21 12.95
N VAL A 217 15.35 -5.66 12.14
CA VAL A 217 15.58 -6.13 10.77
C VAL A 217 16.13 -7.56 10.76
N GLU A 218 17.11 -7.86 11.59
CA GLU A 218 17.69 -9.21 11.69
C GLU A 218 16.66 -10.24 12.14
N GLU A 219 15.81 -9.92 13.12
CA GLU A 219 14.77 -10.85 13.59
C GLU A 219 13.69 -11.08 12.52
N ALA A 220 13.26 -10.03 11.82
CA ALA A 220 12.31 -10.14 10.73
C ALA A 220 12.87 -11.00 9.58
N ALA A 221 14.15 -10.81 9.23
CA ALA A 221 14.83 -11.54 8.16
C ALA A 221 14.92 -13.05 8.43
N ARG A 222 15.04 -13.49 9.69
CA ARG A 222 15.01 -14.92 10.05
C ARG A 222 13.71 -15.61 9.64
N ALA A 223 12.62 -14.85 9.54
CA ALA A 223 11.33 -15.34 9.09
C ALA A 223 11.05 -14.97 7.61
N GLU A 224 12.06 -14.52 6.86
CA GLU A 224 11.93 -14.02 5.49
C GLU A 224 10.94 -12.84 5.38
N ARG A 225 10.89 -11.98 6.39
CA ARG A 225 10.10 -10.74 6.37
C ARG A 225 10.99 -9.54 6.18
N ILE A 226 10.56 -8.64 5.32
CA ILE A 226 11.17 -7.32 5.18
C ILE A 226 10.67 -6.39 6.28
N VAL A 227 11.39 -5.31 6.51
CA VAL A 227 10.95 -4.20 7.34
C VAL A 227 10.63 -3.00 6.46
N ALA A 228 9.48 -2.38 6.73
CA ALA A 228 9.03 -1.11 6.18
C ALA A 228 9.16 -0.03 7.26
N ALA A 229 9.75 1.12 6.95
CA ALA A 229 9.99 2.18 7.92
C ALA A 229 9.26 3.48 7.56
N HIS A 230 8.40 3.96 8.46
CA HIS A 230 7.92 5.33 8.43
C HIS A 230 9.10 6.27 8.65
N CYS A 231 9.38 7.14 7.69
CA CYS A 231 10.50 8.08 7.73
C CYS A 231 10.10 9.41 7.10
N HIS A 232 10.17 10.50 7.87
CA HIS A 232 10.14 11.84 7.32
C HIS A 232 11.54 12.44 7.25
N GLY A 233 12.20 12.59 8.39
CA GLY A 233 13.51 13.22 8.51
C GLY A 233 14.67 12.38 7.96
N LYS A 234 15.68 13.06 7.40
CA LYS A 234 16.89 12.41 6.84
C LYS A 234 17.58 11.47 7.83
N ALA A 235 17.66 11.85 9.13
CA ALA A 235 18.30 11.02 10.14
C ALA A 235 17.63 9.64 10.25
N GLY A 236 16.28 9.60 10.30
CA GLY A 236 15.51 8.35 10.30
C GLY A 236 15.67 7.54 9.02
N ILE A 237 15.67 8.20 7.85
CA ILE A 237 15.91 7.55 6.55
C ILE A 237 17.25 6.85 6.54
N MET A 238 18.33 7.55 6.88
CA MET A 238 19.70 7.00 6.86
C MET A 238 19.90 5.88 7.87
N ALA A 239 19.33 6.01 9.08
CA ALA A 239 19.39 4.96 10.10
C ALA A 239 18.63 3.69 9.64
N ALA A 240 17.44 3.85 9.05
CA ALA A 240 16.66 2.73 8.51
C ALA A 240 17.40 2.01 7.37
N LEU A 241 17.99 2.74 6.43
CA LEU A 241 18.76 2.17 5.32
C LEU A 241 20.00 1.42 5.83
N LYS A 242 20.75 2.01 6.78
CA LYS A 242 21.93 1.39 7.42
C LYS A 242 21.55 0.09 8.15
N ALA A 243 20.35 0.01 8.72
CA ALA A 243 19.85 -1.19 9.37
C ALA A 243 19.40 -2.29 8.38
N GLY A 244 19.23 -1.97 7.09
CA GLY A 244 18.76 -2.91 6.06
C GLY A 244 17.25 -2.92 5.85
N VAL A 245 16.56 -1.83 6.17
CA VAL A 245 15.13 -1.67 5.87
C VAL A 245 14.90 -1.69 4.34
N ARG A 246 13.87 -2.41 3.91
CA ARG A 246 13.56 -2.60 2.47
C ARG A 246 12.80 -1.44 1.87
N THR A 247 11.85 -0.84 2.60
CA THR A 247 11.04 0.25 2.08
C THR A 247 11.04 1.46 3.01
N ILE A 248 11.24 2.63 2.44
CA ILE A 248 11.10 3.92 3.11
C ILE A 248 9.73 4.47 2.75
N GLU A 249 8.90 4.66 3.76
CA GLU A 249 7.57 5.21 3.64
C GLU A 249 7.64 6.73 3.77
N HIS A 250 6.93 7.47 2.91
CA HIS A 250 6.91 8.94 2.83
C HIS A 250 8.21 9.58 2.31
N GLY A 251 9.34 9.44 2.99
CA GLY A 251 10.62 9.98 2.56
C GLY A 251 10.66 11.53 2.47
N THR A 252 9.92 12.24 3.33
CA THR A 252 9.59 13.68 3.17
C THR A 252 10.80 14.61 3.03
N PHE A 253 11.90 14.34 3.74
CA PHE A 253 13.13 15.13 3.69
C PHE A 253 14.29 14.34 3.04
N LEU A 254 13.96 13.47 2.09
CA LEU A 254 14.94 12.78 1.26
C LEU A 254 15.70 13.81 0.41
N ASP A 255 17.03 13.74 0.45
CA ASP A 255 17.95 14.53 -0.35
C ASP A 255 18.81 13.64 -1.27
N GLU A 256 19.77 14.22 -1.98
CA GLU A 256 20.62 13.50 -2.94
C GLU A 256 21.42 12.37 -2.27
N GLU A 257 21.92 12.59 -1.04
CA GLU A 257 22.67 11.57 -0.28
C GLU A 257 21.76 10.41 0.11
N ALA A 258 20.56 10.71 0.63
CA ALA A 258 19.57 9.68 0.97
C ALA A 258 19.06 8.93 -0.28
N ALA A 259 18.85 9.63 -1.42
CA ALA A 259 18.49 8.99 -2.68
C ALA A 259 19.57 8.03 -3.18
N GLN A 260 20.85 8.42 -3.07
CA GLN A 260 21.96 7.54 -3.43
C GLN A 260 22.02 6.34 -2.48
N ALA A 261 21.89 6.56 -1.17
CA ALA A 261 21.86 5.47 -0.19
C ALA A 261 20.70 4.51 -0.44
N MET A 262 19.51 4.98 -0.82
CA MET A 262 18.40 4.11 -1.22
C MET A 262 18.76 3.19 -2.39
N LYS A 263 19.45 3.71 -3.38
CA LYS A 263 19.91 2.91 -4.55
C LYS A 263 20.96 1.89 -4.14
N ASP A 264 21.93 2.28 -3.32
CA ASP A 264 23.00 1.42 -2.85
C ASP A 264 22.48 0.25 -1.99
N HIS A 265 21.36 0.45 -1.29
CA HIS A 265 20.69 -0.56 -0.48
C HIS A 265 19.52 -1.26 -1.21
N ASP A 266 19.29 -0.97 -2.50
CA ASP A 266 18.14 -1.47 -3.28
C ASP A 266 16.79 -1.23 -2.55
N ALA A 267 16.68 -0.10 -1.83
CA ALA A 267 15.48 0.27 -1.10
C ALA A 267 14.45 0.94 -2.00
N ILE A 268 13.18 0.76 -1.68
CA ILE A 268 12.04 1.29 -2.44
C ILE A 268 11.41 2.45 -1.66
N LEU A 269 11.15 3.57 -2.35
CA LEU A 269 10.32 4.65 -1.80
C LEU A 269 8.84 4.32 -2.02
N VAL A 270 8.05 4.34 -0.96
CA VAL A 270 6.58 4.31 -1.04
C VAL A 270 6.08 5.72 -0.80
N ALA A 271 5.64 6.38 -1.87
CA ALA A 271 5.58 7.82 -1.95
C ALA A 271 4.51 8.48 -1.05
N THR A 272 3.29 7.94 -1.00
CA THR A 272 2.17 8.43 -0.18
C THR A 272 1.85 9.94 -0.36
N ARG A 273 1.91 10.41 -1.61
CA ARG A 273 1.60 11.82 -1.89
C ARG A 273 0.12 12.13 -1.63
N PHE A 274 -0.75 11.17 -1.86
CA PHE A 274 -2.20 11.23 -1.65
C PHE A 274 -2.55 11.79 -0.26
N VAL A 275 -2.01 11.20 0.82
CA VAL A 275 -2.35 11.62 2.19
C VAL A 275 -2.04 13.09 2.43
N LYS A 276 -0.90 13.61 1.93
CA LYS A 276 -0.51 15.01 2.10
C LYS A 276 -1.44 15.95 1.36
N VAL A 277 -1.81 15.64 0.12
CA VAL A 277 -2.73 16.44 -0.70
C VAL A 277 -4.11 16.46 -0.06
N ARG A 278 -4.66 15.29 0.24
CA ARG A 278 -6.01 15.17 0.80
C ARG A 278 -6.15 15.78 2.19
N MET A 279 -5.14 15.62 3.04
CA MET A 279 -5.12 16.29 4.35
C MET A 279 -5.03 17.81 4.22
N HIS A 280 -4.24 18.32 3.28
CA HIS A 280 -4.15 19.76 3.04
C HIS A 280 -5.49 20.33 2.54
N GLU A 281 -6.19 19.66 1.65
CA GLU A 281 -7.48 20.10 1.10
C GLU A 281 -8.64 19.98 2.10
N HIS A 282 -8.65 18.96 2.94
CA HIS A 282 -9.82 18.60 3.74
C HIS A 282 -9.56 18.48 5.25
N GLY A 283 -8.31 18.43 5.71
CA GLY A 283 -7.94 18.09 7.09
C GLY A 283 -8.60 18.98 8.13
N GLN A 284 -8.62 20.30 7.93
CA GLN A 284 -9.27 21.21 8.85
C GLN A 284 -10.78 20.98 8.97
N ARG A 285 -11.46 20.74 7.85
CA ARG A 285 -12.91 20.45 7.84
C ARG A 285 -13.24 19.12 8.50
N ASN A 286 -12.30 18.18 8.51
CA ASN A 286 -12.43 16.85 9.10
C ASN A 286 -11.84 16.77 10.52
N GLY A 287 -11.62 17.88 11.19
CA GLY A 287 -11.25 17.92 12.61
C GLY A 287 -9.80 17.53 12.90
N MET A 288 -8.87 17.77 11.97
CA MET A 288 -7.44 17.57 12.22
C MET A 288 -6.96 18.43 13.40
N ALA A 289 -6.19 17.84 14.31
CA ALA A 289 -5.62 18.56 15.44
C ALA A 289 -4.67 19.68 15.01
N GLY A 290 -4.64 20.79 15.77
CA GLY A 290 -3.86 21.97 15.41
C GLY A 290 -2.36 21.72 15.26
N TYR A 291 -1.77 20.87 16.12
CA TYR A 291 -0.37 20.46 15.99
C TYR A 291 -0.11 19.66 14.68
N ALA A 292 -1.03 18.77 14.34
CA ALA A 292 -0.92 17.97 13.11
C ALA A 292 -1.05 18.86 11.86
N TRP A 293 -1.95 19.84 11.88
CA TRP A 293 -2.08 20.82 10.80
C TRP A 293 -0.79 21.62 10.60
N LYS A 294 -0.16 22.09 11.69
CA LYS A 294 1.11 22.80 11.64
C LYS A 294 2.21 21.92 11.01
N LYS A 295 2.41 20.70 11.51
CA LYS A 295 3.39 19.75 10.97
C LYS A 295 3.11 19.43 9.50
N LEU A 296 1.84 19.30 9.11
CA LEU A 296 1.46 19.07 7.71
C LEU A 296 1.94 20.20 6.79
N LEU A 297 1.69 21.45 7.17
CA LEU A 297 2.11 22.62 6.37
C LEU A 297 3.64 22.69 6.23
N GLU A 298 4.39 22.36 7.29
CA GLU A 298 5.86 22.35 7.29
C GLU A 298 6.46 21.24 6.40
N THR A 299 5.70 20.17 6.16
CA THR A 299 6.19 18.96 5.46
C THR A 299 5.68 18.80 4.03
N ALA A 300 4.56 19.44 3.65
CA ALA A 300 3.84 19.14 2.42
C ALA A 300 4.63 19.46 1.13
N ASP A 301 5.28 20.62 1.06
CA ASP A 301 6.07 21.02 -0.12
C ASP A 301 7.37 20.22 -0.21
N ARG A 302 8.04 20.01 0.92
CA ARG A 302 9.26 19.18 0.99
C ARG A 302 9.01 17.77 0.50
N HIS A 303 7.87 17.19 0.85
CA HIS A 303 7.48 15.86 0.41
C HIS A 303 7.35 15.77 -1.12
N ARG A 304 6.73 16.76 -1.78
CA ARG A 304 6.64 16.81 -3.25
C ARG A 304 8.02 16.90 -3.89
N GLU A 305 8.87 17.78 -3.38
CA GLU A 305 10.25 17.96 -3.86
C GLU A 305 11.08 16.68 -3.72
N ALA A 306 10.96 15.99 -2.57
CA ALA A 306 11.65 14.74 -2.29
C ALA A 306 11.25 13.61 -3.26
N ILE A 307 9.95 13.44 -3.54
CA ILE A 307 9.47 12.45 -4.51
C ILE A 307 10.04 12.75 -5.90
N ALA A 308 9.95 14.02 -6.35
CA ALA A 308 10.50 14.43 -7.65
C ALA A 308 12.02 14.21 -7.72
N LEU A 309 12.75 14.44 -6.64
CA LEU A 309 14.18 14.14 -6.54
C LEU A 309 14.45 12.65 -6.64
N ALA A 310 13.72 11.83 -5.90
CA ALA A 310 13.86 10.37 -5.92
C ALA A 310 13.64 9.79 -7.34
N ILE A 311 12.59 10.27 -8.04
CA ILE A 311 12.30 9.87 -9.42
C ILE A 311 13.47 10.24 -10.34
N ARG A 312 13.95 11.50 -10.28
CA ARG A 312 15.08 11.95 -11.11
C ARG A 312 16.39 11.21 -10.81
N ALA A 313 16.62 10.85 -9.56
CA ALA A 313 17.79 10.06 -9.12
C ALA A 313 17.72 8.58 -9.52
N GLY A 314 16.57 8.11 -10.01
CA GLY A 314 16.34 6.70 -10.38
C GLY A 314 16.14 5.78 -9.20
N VAL A 315 15.63 6.29 -8.08
CA VAL A 315 15.15 5.47 -6.94
C VAL A 315 13.91 4.71 -7.40
N THR A 316 13.81 3.44 -7.05
CA THR A 316 12.57 2.68 -7.28
C THR A 316 11.44 3.22 -6.42
N VAL A 317 10.32 3.60 -7.04
CA VAL A 317 9.15 4.17 -6.35
C VAL A 317 7.96 3.25 -6.53
N ALA A 318 7.26 2.92 -5.44
CA ALA A 318 6.00 2.19 -5.43
C ALA A 318 4.84 3.12 -5.08
N CYS A 319 3.67 2.83 -5.64
CA CYS A 319 2.42 3.49 -5.30
C CYS A 319 1.98 3.09 -3.89
N GLY A 320 1.62 4.08 -3.07
CA GLY A 320 1.04 3.91 -1.74
C GLY A 320 0.33 5.18 -1.33
N THR A 321 -0.85 5.09 -0.71
CA THR A 321 -1.69 6.26 -0.43
C THR A 321 -1.62 6.76 1.00
N ASP A 322 -1.38 5.88 1.95
CA ASP A 322 -1.57 6.13 3.39
C ASP A 322 -3.05 6.41 3.73
N THR A 323 -3.96 5.78 2.98
CA THR A 323 -5.40 5.78 3.29
C THR A 323 -5.64 5.08 4.62
N LEU A 324 -6.39 5.73 5.52
CA LEU A 324 -6.59 5.23 6.89
C LEU A 324 -7.99 5.44 7.46
N THR A 325 -8.87 6.19 6.81
CA THR A 325 -10.16 6.55 7.40
C THR A 325 -11.33 5.97 6.63
N SER A 326 -12.28 5.42 7.38
CA SER A 326 -13.51 4.80 6.87
C SER A 326 -14.59 5.83 6.57
N GLY A 327 -15.40 5.50 5.58
CA GLY A 327 -16.56 6.29 5.18
C GLY A 327 -16.32 7.16 3.94
N PRO A 328 -17.36 7.32 3.09
CA PRO A 328 -17.23 7.94 1.78
C PRO A 328 -16.91 9.44 1.85
N ASP A 329 -17.30 10.13 2.92
CA ASP A 329 -17.10 11.58 3.09
C ASP A 329 -15.77 11.92 3.77
N SER A 330 -14.93 10.92 4.04
CA SER A 330 -13.64 11.14 4.67
C SER A 330 -12.63 11.76 3.70
N ALA A 331 -11.71 12.57 4.23
CA ALA A 331 -10.60 13.10 3.46
C ALA A 331 -9.75 11.99 2.83
N LEU A 332 -9.52 10.91 3.58
CA LEU A 332 -8.71 9.76 3.20
C LEU A 332 -9.59 8.53 2.96
N ALA A 333 -10.71 8.73 2.24
CA ALA A 333 -11.68 7.67 1.97
C ALA A 333 -11.08 6.56 1.10
N TRP A 334 -11.44 5.33 1.42
CA TRP A 334 -11.17 4.17 0.60
C TRP A 334 -11.95 4.24 -0.72
N GLY A 335 -11.33 3.77 -1.80
CA GLY A 335 -11.81 3.90 -3.17
C GLY A 335 -11.16 5.04 -3.95
N LEU A 336 -10.47 5.98 -3.28
CA LEU A 336 -9.78 7.11 -3.92
C LEU A 336 -8.29 6.82 -4.22
N HIS A 337 -7.83 5.59 -4.05
CA HIS A 337 -6.44 5.17 -4.22
C HIS A 337 -5.86 5.54 -5.59
N GLY A 338 -6.69 5.52 -6.63
CA GLY A 338 -6.30 5.85 -8.01
C GLY A 338 -5.86 7.29 -8.24
N LEU A 339 -5.97 8.19 -7.24
CA LEU A 339 -5.36 9.52 -7.27
C LEU A 339 -3.83 9.48 -7.19
N GLU A 340 -3.24 8.51 -6.47
CA GLU A 340 -1.79 8.45 -6.26
C GLU A 340 -0.99 8.33 -7.56
N PRO A 341 -1.33 7.47 -8.55
CA PRO A 341 -0.65 7.44 -9.84
C PRO A 341 -0.63 8.79 -10.56
N GLY A 342 -1.71 9.56 -10.51
CA GLY A 342 -1.76 10.92 -11.05
C GLY A 342 -0.78 11.87 -10.37
N LEU A 343 -0.70 11.81 -9.04
CA LEU A 343 0.23 12.60 -8.24
C LEU A 343 1.70 12.21 -8.48
N LEU A 344 1.99 10.95 -8.80
CA LEU A 344 3.31 10.52 -9.22
C LEU A 344 3.69 11.06 -10.61
N VAL A 345 2.72 11.19 -11.52
CA VAL A 345 2.93 11.86 -12.82
C VAL A 345 3.20 13.34 -12.61
N GLU A 346 2.47 14.03 -11.74
CA GLU A 346 2.77 15.42 -11.36
C GLU A 346 4.17 15.60 -10.74
N ALA A 347 4.68 14.57 -10.06
CA ALA A 347 6.03 14.54 -9.50
C ALA A 347 7.13 14.23 -10.54
N GLY A 348 6.78 13.86 -11.79
CA GLY A 348 7.72 13.70 -12.90
C GLY A 348 7.80 12.30 -13.52
N MET A 349 6.93 11.35 -13.13
CA MET A 349 6.80 10.08 -13.85
C MET A 349 6.06 10.25 -15.18
N THR A 350 6.34 9.40 -16.14
CA THR A 350 5.41 9.19 -17.25
C THR A 350 4.20 8.38 -16.78
N PRO A 351 3.04 8.46 -17.47
CA PRO A 351 1.87 7.62 -17.13
C PRO A 351 2.21 6.13 -17.04
N LEU A 352 3.06 5.62 -17.94
CA LEU A 352 3.47 4.21 -17.91
C LEU A 352 4.31 3.87 -16.67
N GLN A 353 5.22 4.76 -16.24
CA GLN A 353 5.99 4.58 -15.01
C GLN A 353 5.10 4.62 -13.76
N ALA A 354 4.09 5.49 -13.73
CA ALA A 354 3.15 5.55 -12.61
C ALA A 354 2.28 4.28 -12.53
N ILE A 355 1.88 3.71 -13.68
CA ILE A 355 1.19 2.41 -13.74
C ILE A 355 2.14 1.29 -13.28
N GLU A 356 3.40 1.28 -13.69
CA GLU A 356 4.39 0.32 -13.22
C GLU A 356 4.59 0.41 -11.70
N ALA A 357 4.65 1.64 -11.14
CA ALA A 357 4.72 1.87 -9.69
C ALA A 357 3.48 1.34 -8.94
N ALA A 358 2.30 1.43 -9.58
CA ALA A 358 1.02 0.95 -9.03
C ALA A 358 0.72 -0.53 -9.38
N THR A 359 1.60 -1.25 -10.06
CA THR A 359 1.38 -2.65 -10.45
C THR A 359 2.62 -3.50 -10.19
N ALA A 360 3.57 -3.53 -11.13
CA ALA A 360 4.72 -4.43 -11.13
C ALA A 360 5.73 -4.15 -10.01
N THR A 361 5.81 -2.93 -9.51
CA THR A 361 6.68 -2.56 -8.39
C THR A 361 6.10 -3.01 -7.04
N GLY A 362 4.77 -3.08 -6.91
CA GLY A 362 4.10 -3.46 -5.67
C GLY A 362 4.64 -4.75 -5.03
N PRO A 363 4.69 -5.89 -5.73
CA PRO A 363 5.23 -7.14 -5.19
C PRO A 363 6.65 -7.01 -4.65
N LEU A 364 7.51 -6.17 -5.24
CA LEU A 364 8.90 -5.99 -4.81
C LEU A 364 9.01 -5.45 -3.38
N THR A 365 7.97 -4.75 -2.92
CA THR A 365 7.89 -4.20 -1.54
C THR A 365 7.68 -5.29 -0.48
N LEU A 366 7.51 -6.55 -0.86
CA LEU A 366 7.38 -7.70 0.04
C LEU A 366 8.64 -8.58 0.09
N GLY A 367 9.66 -8.27 -0.73
CA GLY A 367 10.91 -9.04 -0.78
C GLY A 367 10.66 -10.53 -1.04
N PRO A 368 11.17 -11.46 -0.20
CA PRO A 368 10.99 -12.91 -0.40
C PRO A 368 9.53 -13.38 -0.40
N GLN A 369 8.61 -12.58 0.14
CA GLN A 369 7.18 -12.90 0.19
C GLN A 369 6.40 -12.43 -1.05
N ALA A 370 7.09 -11.89 -2.08
CA ALA A 370 6.47 -11.37 -3.29
C ALA A 370 5.68 -12.45 -4.05
N PRO A 371 4.39 -12.23 -4.35
CA PRO A 371 3.63 -13.10 -5.25
C PRO A 371 4.05 -12.87 -6.70
N ARG A 372 3.64 -13.78 -7.59
CA ARG A 372 3.78 -13.60 -9.04
C ARG A 372 2.63 -12.75 -9.60
N ALA A 373 2.49 -11.52 -9.12
CA ALA A 373 1.41 -10.60 -9.45
C ALA A 373 1.94 -9.25 -9.96
N GLY A 374 1.05 -8.37 -10.45
CA GLY A 374 1.37 -7.04 -10.93
C GLY A 374 1.90 -6.97 -12.37
N ARG A 375 1.88 -8.10 -13.11
CA ARG A 375 2.26 -8.15 -14.53
C ARG A 375 1.34 -9.07 -15.30
N LEU A 376 1.03 -8.70 -16.54
CA LEU A 376 0.37 -9.61 -17.48
C LEU A 376 1.42 -10.49 -18.14
N LYS A 377 1.65 -11.66 -17.55
CA LYS A 377 2.66 -12.61 -18.02
C LYS A 377 2.18 -14.04 -17.78
N THR A 378 2.39 -14.91 -18.75
CA THR A 378 2.07 -16.35 -18.62
C THR A 378 2.70 -16.97 -17.37
N GLY A 379 1.90 -17.71 -16.61
CA GLY A 379 2.27 -18.36 -15.35
C GLY A 379 2.20 -17.42 -14.12
N TRP A 380 1.66 -16.20 -14.28
CA TRP A 380 1.44 -15.24 -13.19
C TRP A 380 -0.02 -15.22 -12.75
N ASP A 381 -0.24 -14.77 -11.54
CA ASP A 381 -1.57 -14.67 -10.95
C ASP A 381 -2.47 -13.78 -11.81
N ALA A 382 -3.72 -14.21 -12.03
CA ALA A 382 -4.67 -13.48 -12.84
C ALA A 382 -5.41 -12.42 -11.99
N ASP A 383 -4.64 -11.46 -11.50
CA ASP A 383 -5.11 -10.24 -10.85
C ASP A 383 -5.10 -9.12 -11.90
N LEU A 384 -6.29 -8.74 -12.38
CA LEU A 384 -6.44 -7.87 -13.54
C LEU A 384 -7.50 -6.81 -13.29
N CYS A 385 -7.40 -5.68 -13.98
CA CYS A 385 -8.50 -4.74 -14.12
C CYS A 385 -8.66 -4.27 -15.57
N ALA A 386 -9.89 -4.00 -15.97
CA ALA A 386 -10.22 -3.37 -17.24
C ALA A 386 -10.75 -1.96 -17.00
N LEU A 387 -10.38 -1.06 -17.91
CA LEU A 387 -10.72 0.36 -17.83
C LEU A 387 -11.56 0.76 -19.05
N SER A 388 -12.43 1.76 -18.86
CA SER A 388 -13.27 2.33 -19.90
C SER A 388 -12.52 3.20 -20.91
N ARG A 389 -11.36 3.76 -20.53
CA ARG A 389 -10.49 4.66 -21.32
C ARG A 389 -9.03 4.34 -21.07
N ASN A 390 -8.15 4.85 -21.94
CA ASN A 390 -6.72 4.60 -21.88
C ASN A 390 -6.02 5.51 -20.83
N PRO A 391 -5.46 4.95 -19.73
CA PRO A 391 -4.77 5.73 -18.69
C PRO A 391 -3.42 6.31 -19.16
N LEU A 392 -2.91 5.87 -20.31
CA LEU A 392 -1.70 6.44 -20.89
C LEU A 392 -1.96 7.78 -21.59
N GLU A 393 -3.21 8.05 -21.98
CA GLU A 393 -3.66 9.33 -22.56
C GLU A 393 -4.11 10.29 -21.45
N ASP A 394 -4.75 9.76 -20.41
CA ASP A 394 -5.24 10.52 -19.26
C ASP A 394 -5.14 9.64 -18.00
N ILE A 395 -4.06 9.82 -17.24
CA ILE A 395 -3.85 9.06 -15.98
C ILE A 395 -4.92 9.37 -14.92
N GLY A 396 -5.56 10.54 -15.01
CA GLY A 396 -6.61 10.97 -14.09
C GLY A 396 -7.83 10.05 -14.05
N ILE A 397 -8.05 9.25 -15.08
CA ILE A 397 -9.17 8.29 -15.11
C ILE A 397 -9.10 7.26 -13.98
N LEU A 398 -7.90 6.96 -13.47
CA LEU A 398 -7.72 6.01 -12.37
C LEU A 398 -8.29 6.53 -11.04
N SER A 399 -8.44 7.86 -10.91
CA SER A 399 -9.02 8.48 -9.71
C SER A 399 -10.53 8.27 -9.56
N GLU A 400 -11.19 7.83 -10.61
CA GLU A 400 -12.63 7.62 -10.66
C GLU A 400 -12.94 6.11 -10.75
N PRO A 401 -13.40 5.47 -9.65
CA PRO A 401 -13.66 4.02 -9.63
C PRO A 401 -14.63 3.51 -10.71
N ASP A 402 -15.49 4.37 -11.23
CA ASP A 402 -16.45 4.02 -12.29
C ASP A 402 -15.75 3.77 -13.65
N ASN A 403 -14.54 4.30 -13.85
CA ASN A 403 -13.73 3.99 -15.03
C ASN A 403 -13.12 2.58 -14.97
N VAL A 404 -13.06 1.96 -13.80
CA VAL A 404 -12.69 0.54 -13.63
C VAL A 404 -13.91 -0.31 -13.90
N THR A 405 -14.02 -0.86 -15.10
CA THR A 405 -15.22 -1.60 -15.55
C THR A 405 -15.26 -3.04 -15.05
N HIS A 406 -14.10 -3.72 -15.03
CA HIS A 406 -14.02 -5.09 -14.55
C HIS A 406 -12.80 -5.25 -13.62
N VAL A 407 -12.95 -6.13 -12.64
CA VAL A 407 -11.85 -6.52 -11.75
C VAL A 407 -11.85 -8.05 -11.63
N TRP A 408 -10.71 -8.65 -11.89
CA TRP A 408 -10.46 -10.07 -11.59
C TRP A 408 -9.43 -10.18 -10.47
N LYS A 409 -9.71 -11.01 -9.48
CA LYS A 409 -8.79 -11.39 -8.42
C LYS A 409 -8.62 -12.91 -8.41
N SER A 410 -7.38 -13.40 -8.57
CA SER A 410 -7.09 -14.81 -8.77
C SER A 410 -8.00 -15.45 -9.85
N GLY A 411 -8.19 -14.74 -10.96
CA GLY A 411 -9.03 -15.16 -12.08
C GLY A 411 -10.53 -15.11 -11.82
N ARG A 412 -10.98 -14.80 -10.61
CA ARG A 412 -12.41 -14.64 -10.30
C ARG A 412 -12.86 -13.21 -10.58
N LEU A 413 -13.93 -13.09 -11.36
CA LEU A 413 -14.54 -11.79 -11.65
C LEU A 413 -15.23 -11.24 -10.40
N GLU A 414 -14.72 -10.13 -9.86
CA GLU A 414 -15.18 -9.46 -8.64
C GLU A 414 -16.04 -8.24 -8.94
N LYS A 415 -15.79 -7.57 -10.06
CA LYS A 415 -16.56 -6.42 -10.54
C LYS A 415 -16.80 -6.55 -12.03
N GLN A 416 -18.01 -6.16 -12.48
CA GLN A 416 -18.38 -5.97 -13.89
C GLN A 416 -19.42 -4.85 -13.99
N PRO A 417 -19.61 -4.25 -15.15
CA PRO A 417 -20.72 -3.32 -15.38
C PRO A 417 -22.06 -3.94 -15.02
N ALA A 418 -22.98 -3.12 -14.49
CA ALA A 418 -24.34 -3.53 -14.12
C ALA A 418 -25.20 -3.94 -15.32
#